data_8b69372a0763f36fb07ad521c9b7c861
#
_entry.id   8b69372a0763f36fb07ad521c9b7c861
#
_cell.length_a   1.000
_cell.length_b   1.000
_cell.length_c   1.000
_cell.angle_alpha   90.00
_cell.angle_beta   90.00
_cell.angle_gamma   90.00
#
_symmetry.space_group_name_H-M   'P 1'
#
loop_
_entity.id
_entity.type
_entity.pdbx_description
1 polymer ?
#
loop_
_entity_poly.entity_id
_entity_poly.type
_entity_poly.pdbx_seq_one_letter_code
_entity_poly.pdbx_strand_id
1 'polypeptide(L)'
;MGKPFFTDPVFLSYIEGEEFSPGLSIDLDFLPSEPHNSRQDTICEIVHGKKVLHIGCTDHLPIIDEKIKSGRHLHAALLDICEKVVGVDIDQDSIDHLIQNYNMSDIYNVNLVTTPQEKIPFANDAPFDFAIMGEIVEHLDNPVQFLSKLRTEHGGLFNKLIVTVPNAFNYNVLKHWKRGNETINSDHRFWFSPYTITRVLSAAGYNINSIQMADVSQKMDIFSRLFNRLFSTIGSPKRLRVPQKYGATVIVVASK
;
A
#
# COMPACT_ATOMS: atom_id res chain seq x y z
N MET A 1 -21.04 -13.57 5.75
CA MET A 1 -20.00 -12.93 4.93
C MET A 1 -19.26 -14.02 4.18
N GLY A 2 -19.10 -13.88 2.85
CA GLY A 2 -18.29 -14.80 2.05
C GLY A 2 -16.82 -14.76 2.47
N LYS A 3 -16.04 -15.79 2.10
CA LYS A 3 -14.59 -15.78 2.29
C LYS A 3 -13.94 -14.75 1.36
N PRO A 4 -12.85 -14.07 1.78
CA PRO A 4 -12.08 -13.22 0.89
C PRO A 4 -11.60 -14.01 -0.33
N PHE A 5 -11.64 -13.41 -1.52
CA PHE A 5 -11.28 -14.11 -2.77
C PHE A 5 -9.84 -14.68 -2.74
N PHE A 6 -8.92 -14.03 -2.06
CA PHE A 6 -7.52 -14.47 -1.92
C PHE A 6 -7.31 -15.65 -0.96
N THR A 7 -8.36 -16.12 -0.28
CA THR A 7 -8.38 -17.35 0.54
C THR A 7 -9.45 -18.32 0.12
N ASP A 8 -10.27 -18.00 -0.90
CA ASP A 8 -11.30 -18.89 -1.41
C ASP A 8 -10.67 -19.84 -2.44
N PRO A 9 -10.74 -21.17 -2.24
CA PRO A 9 -10.19 -22.15 -3.17
C PRO A 9 -10.65 -21.99 -4.61
N VAL A 10 -11.88 -21.47 -4.83
CA VAL A 10 -12.41 -21.20 -6.18
C VAL A 10 -11.60 -20.12 -6.92
N PHE A 11 -11.01 -19.16 -6.21
CA PHE A 11 -10.26 -18.08 -6.80
C PHE A 11 -8.74 -18.29 -6.74
N LEU A 12 -8.24 -19.16 -5.85
CA LEU A 12 -6.80 -19.37 -5.69
C LEU A 12 -6.14 -19.85 -6.97
N SER A 13 -6.74 -20.81 -7.69
CA SER A 13 -6.22 -21.30 -8.96
C SER A 13 -6.08 -20.20 -10.03
N TYR A 14 -7.01 -19.24 -10.04
CA TYR A 14 -6.91 -18.05 -10.90
C TYR A 14 -5.81 -17.09 -10.42
N ILE A 15 -5.66 -16.90 -9.11
CA ILE A 15 -4.61 -16.06 -8.52
C ILE A 15 -3.24 -16.67 -8.77
N GLU A 16 -3.09 -17.97 -8.69
CA GLU A 16 -1.86 -18.72 -8.93
C GLU A 16 -1.56 -18.90 -10.43
N GLY A 17 -2.57 -18.70 -11.28
CA GLY A 17 -2.44 -18.79 -12.74
C GLY A 17 -2.58 -20.20 -13.29
N GLU A 18 -3.12 -21.10 -12.52
CA GLU A 18 -3.40 -22.49 -12.90
C GLU A 18 -4.64 -22.59 -13.77
N GLU A 19 -5.61 -21.70 -13.58
CA GLU A 19 -6.85 -21.64 -14.35
C GLU A 19 -7.02 -20.31 -15.08
N PHE A 20 -7.85 -20.34 -16.12
CA PHE A 20 -8.20 -19.18 -16.95
C PHE A 20 -9.71 -18.96 -16.95
N SER A 21 -10.12 -17.68 -16.86
CA SER A 21 -11.49 -17.23 -17.11
C SER A 21 -11.49 -15.96 -17.96
N PRO A 22 -12.30 -15.90 -19.04
CA PRO A 22 -12.41 -14.70 -19.87
C PRO A 22 -13.20 -13.57 -19.17
N GLY A 23 -13.84 -13.83 -18.02
CA GLY A 23 -14.70 -12.87 -17.33
C GLY A 23 -14.86 -13.21 -15.86
N LEU A 24 -13.75 -13.31 -15.11
CA LEU A 24 -13.78 -13.56 -13.67
C LEU A 24 -14.44 -12.40 -12.93
N SER A 25 -15.50 -12.69 -12.17
CA SER A 25 -16.15 -11.72 -11.30
C SER A 25 -15.80 -11.99 -9.83
N ILE A 26 -15.33 -10.96 -9.13
CA ILE A 26 -14.87 -11.05 -7.74
C ILE A 26 -15.68 -10.09 -6.89
N ASP A 27 -16.24 -10.61 -5.79
CA ASP A 27 -16.90 -9.78 -4.79
C ASP A 27 -15.84 -9.12 -3.89
N LEU A 28 -15.87 -7.79 -3.81
CA LEU A 28 -15.00 -6.99 -2.93
C LEU A 28 -15.71 -6.49 -1.67
N ASP A 29 -16.97 -6.86 -1.45
CA ASP A 29 -17.76 -6.40 -0.29
C ASP A 29 -17.35 -7.09 1.02
N PHE A 30 -16.39 -8.03 0.97
CA PHE A 30 -15.77 -8.63 2.16
C PHE A 30 -14.80 -7.68 2.89
N LEU A 31 -14.41 -6.59 2.25
CA LEU A 31 -13.46 -5.65 2.85
C LEU A 31 -14.05 -5.07 4.13
N PRO A 32 -13.29 -5.01 5.24
CA PRO A 32 -13.79 -4.55 6.52
C PRO A 32 -14.46 -3.18 6.42
N SER A 33 -15.56 -3.00 7.13
CA SER A 33 -16.32 -1.74 7.15
C SER A 33 -15.79 -0.72 8.17
N GLU A 34 -14.56 -0.92 8.70
CA GLU A 34 -13.98 -0.02 9.68
C GLU A 34 -13.87 1.42 9.15
N PRO A 35 -14.18 2.41 9.97
CA PRO A 35 -14.25 3.78 9.48
C PRO A 35 -12.86 4.38 9.27
N HIS A 36 -12.54 4.65 8.01
CA HIS A 36 -11.81 5.84 7.58
C HIS A 36 -10.39 6.06 8.07
N ASN A 37 -9.59 5.02 8.23
CA ASN A 37 -8.18 5.23 8.46
C ASN A 37 -7.49 5.68 7.16
N SER A 38 -6.59 6.62 7.25
CA SER A 38 -5.66 6.91 6.17
C SER A 38 -4.75 5.69 5.91
N ARG A 39 -4.10 5.65 4.77
CA ARG A 39 -3.06 4.66 4.49
C ARG A 39 -2.02 4.61 5.62
N GLN A 40 -1.56 5.78 6.06
CA GLN A 40 -0.57 5.90 7.12
C GLN A 40 -1.08 5.33 8.44
N ASP A 41 -2.30 5.71 8.87
CA ASP A 41 -2.89 5.21 10.12
C ASP A 41 -3.00 3.68 10.09
N THR A 42 -3.50 3.12 8.98
CA THR A 42 -3.65 1.66 8.82
C THR A 42 -2.30 0.94 8.90
N ILE A 43 -1.26 1.45 8.24
CA ILE A 43 0.08 0.87 8.32
C ILE A 43 0.60 0.97 9.75
N CYS A 44 0.49 2.14 10.39
CA CYS A 44 0.95 2.37 11.77
C CYS A 44 0.27 1.43 12.77
N GLU A 45 -1.03 1.15 12.62
CA GLU A 45 -1.75 0.17 13.45
C GLU A 45 -1.17 -1.24 13.30
N ILE A 46 -0.86 -1.67 12.06
CA ILE A 46 -0.32 -3.01 11.77
C ILE A 46 1.07 -3.19 12.38
N VAL A 47 1.91 -2.15 12.34
CA VAL A 47 3.34 -2.26 12.68
C VAL A 47 3.72 -1.64 14.03
N HIS A 48 2.75 -1.21 14.83
CA HIS A 48 3.00 -0.62 16.15
C HIS A 48 3.86 -1.51 17.04
N GLY A 49 4.97 -0.98 17.57
CA GLY A 49 5.91 -1.70 18.43
C GLY A 49 6.70 -2.82 17.71
N LYS A 50 6.78 -2.80 16.38
CA LYS A 50 7.49 -3.80 15.57
C LYS A 50 8.81 -3.26 15.03
N LYS A 51 9.67 -4.18 14.57
CA LYS A 51 10.85 -3.86 13.77
C LYS A 51 10.48 -3.77 12.31
N VAL A 52 10.78 -2.65 11.67
CA VAL A 52 10.33 -2.33 10.31
C VAL A 52 11.49 -1.98 9.39
N LEU A 53 11.52 -2.59 8.21
CA LEU A 53 12.33 -2.19 7.07
C LEU A 53 11.45 -1.40 6.09
N HIS A 54 11.67 -0.09 5.96
CA HIS A 54 10.91 0.76 5.06
C HIS A 54 11.65 0.94 3.73
N ILE A 55 11.18 0.29 2.69
CA ILE A 55 11.75 0.31 1.34
C ILE A 55 11.08 1.45 0.55
N GLY A 56 11.87 2.35 -0.03
CA GLY A 56 11.39 3.61 -0.60
C GLY A 56 10.93 4.56 0.50
N CYS A 57 11.82 4.80 1.48
CA CYS A 57 11.49 5.50 2.71
C CYS A 57 11.45 7.02 2.58
N THR A 58 12.00 7.55 1.50
CA THR A 58 11.95 8.98 1.19
C THR A 58 10.65 9.32 0.44
N ASP A 59 10.49 10.53 0.08
CA ASP A 59 9.51 11.04 -0.87
C ASP A 59 10.27 11.84 -1.94
N HIS A 60 9.61 12.30 -2.98
CA HIS A 60 10.23 13.24 -3.91
C HIS A 60 10.69 14.50 -3.17
N LEU A 61 11.96 14.85 -3.31
CA LEU A 61 12.62 15.94 -2.58
C LEU A 61 11.77 17.24 -2.46
N PRO A 62 11.08 17.74 -3.50
CA PRO A 62 10.29 18.96 -3.41
C PRO A 62 9.09 18.91 -2.45
N ILE A 63 8.63 17.71 -2.05
CA ILE A 63 7.44 17.55 -1.21
C ILE A 63 7.72 16.99 0.19
N ILE A 64 8.97 16.62 0.49
CA ILE A 64 9.36 16.04 1.78
C ILE A 64 8.97 16.97 2.93
N ASP A 65 9.39 18.24 2.88
CA ASP A 65 9.16 19.21 3.94
C ASP A 65 7.68 19.43 4.24
N GLU A 66 6.87 19.50 3.19
CA GLU A 66 5.43 19.66 3.33
C GLU A 66 4.78 18.43 3.95
N LYS A 67 5.21 17.24 3.54
CA LYS A 67 4.70 15.98 4.10
C LYS A 67 5.08 15.81 5.57
N ILE A 68 6.31 16.14 5.96
CA ILE A 68 6.74 16.07 7.37
C ILE A 68 5.97 17.08 8.21
N LYS A 69 5.90 18.36 7.77
CA LYS A 69 5.16 19.41 8.49
C LYS A 69 3.67 19.11 8.65
N SER A 70 3.08 18.42 7.69
CA SER A 70 1.66 18.02 7.73
C SER A 70 1.41 16.67 8.40
N GLY A 71 2.45 15.98 8.91
CA GLY A 71 2.35 14.66 9.54
C GLY A 71 2.03 13.53 8.55
N ARG A 72 2.30 13.71 7.25
CA ARG A 72 1.97 12.75 6.19
C ARG A 72 3.17 11.98 5.65
N HIS A 73 4.37 12.18 6.22
CA HIS A 73 5.56 11.45 5.86
C HIS A 73 5.60 10.10 6.60
N LEU A 74 5.42 9.01 5.87
CA LEU A 74 5.26 7.68 6.47
C LEU A 74 6.48 7.28 7.31
N HIS A 75 7.71 7.50 6.81
CA HIS A 75 8.91 7.12 7.56
C HIS A 75 9.01 7.86 8.90
N ALA A 76 8.70 9.16 8.93
CA ALA A 76 8.65 9.92 10.17
C ALA A 76 7.63 9.34 11.17
N ALA A 77 6.44 9.02 10.69
CA ALA A 77 5.40 8.43 11.55
C ALA A 77 5.80 7.05 12.11
N LEU A 78 6.53 6.25 11.32
CA LEU A 78 7.03 4.94 11.77
C LEU A 78 8.08 5.08 12.88
N LEU A 79 8.96 6.08 12.81
CA LEU A 79 9.97 6.34 13.85
C LEU A 79 9.34 6.58 15.22
N ASP A 80 8.14 7.17 15.27
CA ASP A 80 7.45 7.50 16.52
C ASP A 80 6.80 6.28 17.19
N ILE A 81 6.48 5.23 16.44
CA ILE A 81 5.60 4.16 16.93
C ILE A 81 6.22 2.74 16.88
N CYS A 82 7.28 2.56 16.15
CA CYS A 82 7.94 1.26 15.99
C CYS A 82 9.06 1.06 17.01
N GLU A 83 9.39 -0.20 17.32
CA GLU A 83 10.56 -0.55 18.14
C GLU A 83 11.86 -0.15 17.46
N LYS A 84 11.95 -0.41 16.15
CA LYS A 84 13.08 -0.06 15.29
C LYS A 84 12.59 0.16 13.86
N VAL A 85 13.11 1.19 13.22
CA VAL A 85 12.87 1.44 11.78
C VAL A 85 14.22 1.59 11.08
N VAL A 86 14.38 0.87 9.99
CA VAL A 86 15.48 1.08 9.03
C VAL A 86 14.85 1.50 7.71
N GLY A 87 15.34 2.60 7.15
CA GLY A 87 14.93 3.11 5.85
C GLY A 87 15.93 2.74 4.75
N VAL A 88 15.44 2.39 3.57
CA VAL A 88 16.27 2.27 2.37
C VAL A 88 15.63 3.00 1.21
N ASP A 89 16.44 3.67 0.43
CA ASP A 89 16.05 4.34 -0.81
C ASP A 89 17.21 4.33 -1.81
N ILE A 90 16.94 4.70 -3.06
CA ILE A 90 17.95 4.86 -4.11
C ILE A 90 18.28 6.34 -4.37
N ASP A 91 17.48 7.27 -3.86
CA ASP A 91 17.65 8.71 -4.03
C ASP A 91 18.53 9.28 -2.90
N GLN A 92 19.82 9.49 -3.20
CA GLN A 92 20.79 10.00 -2.24
C GLN A 92 20.45 11.42 -1.77
N ASP A 93 19.97 12.28 -2.66
CA ASP A 93 19.68 13.68 -2.31
C ASP A 93 18.54 13.76 -1.29
N SER A 94 17.50 12.96 -1.47
CA SER A 94 16.38 12.86 -0.52
C SER A 94 16.82 12.24 0.82
N ILE A 95 17.70 11.24 0.81
CA ILE A 95 18.29 10.64 2.02
C ILE A 95 19.09 11.70 2.79
N ASP A 96 20.00 12.40 2.12
CA ASP A 96 20.83 13.43 2.73
C ASP A 96 19.97 14.55 3.31
N HIS A 97 18.89 14.93 2.63
CA HIS A 97 17.93 15.91 3.11
C HIS A 97 17.25 15.49 4.42
N LEU A 98 16.79 14.24 4.52
CA LEU A 98 16.17 13.70 5.74
C LEU A 98 17.17 13.63 6.90
N ILE A 99 18.40 13.22 6.65
CA ILE A 99 19.44 13.13 7.68
C ILE A 99 19.82 14.52 8.18
N GLN A 100 20.10 15.47 7.28
CA GLN A 100 20.61 16.80 7.62
C GLN A 100 19.56 17.72 8.24
N ASN A 101 18.32 17.68 7.75
CA ASN A 101 17.30 18.65 8.15
C ASN A 101 16.34 18.09 9.22
N TYR A 102 16.22 16.76 9.34
CA TYR A 102 15.26 16.12 10.24
C TYR A 102 15.93 15.15 11.22
N ASN A 103 17.28 15.03 11.18
CA ASN A 103 18.07 14.17 12.06
C ASN A 103 17.58 12.69 12.05
N MET A 104 17.07 12.22 10.91
CA MET A 104 16.65 10.84 10.76
C MET A 104 17.87 9.98 10.54
N SER A 105 18.14 9.05 11.46
CA SER A 105 19.20 8.04 11.36
C SER A 105 18.68 6.74 10.77
N ASP A 106 19.59 5.78 10.55
CA ASP A 106 19.26 4.44 10.02
C ASP A 106 18.54 4.46 8.66
N ILE A 107 18.92 5.42 7.80
CA ILE A 107 18.52 5.49 6.39
C ILE A 107 19.74 5.24 5.51
N TYR A 108 19.59 4.34 4.55
CA TYR A 108 20.70 3.88 3.72
C TYR A 108 20.36 3.98 2.23
N ASN A 109 21.36 4.40 1.43
CA ASN A 109 21.26 4.28 -0.03
C ASN A 109 21.55 2.84 -0.44
N VAL A 110 20.47 2.08 -0.68
CA VAL A 110 20.57 0.66 -1.05
C VAL A 110 19.56 0.34 -2.14
N ASN A 111 20.06 -0.15 -3.27
CA ASN A 111 19.22 -0.75 -4.30
C ASN A 111 19.13 -2.25 -4.07
N LEU A 112 17.99 -2.71 -3.53
CA LEU A 112 17.74 -4.12 -3.22
C LEU A 112 17.68 -5.05 -4.44
N VAL A 113 17.67 -4.51 -5.66
CA VAL A 113 17.74 -5.34 -6.88
C VAL A 113 19.18 -5.68 -7.24
N THR A 114 20.12 -4.77 -6.95
CA THR A 114 21.52 -4.89 -7.39
C THR A 114 22.52 -5.13 -6.26
N THR A 115 22.13 -4.84 -5.01
CA THR A 115 22.99 -5.00 -3.84
C THR A 115 22.86 -6.41 -3.28
N PRO A 116 23.93 -7.23 -3.26
CA PRO A 116 23.89 -8.54 -2.61
C PRO A 116 23.62 -8.43 -1.11
N GLN A 117 22.96 -9.44 -0.53
CA GLN A 117 22.53 -9.38 0.88
C GLN A 117 23.71 -9.19 1.85
N GLU A 118 24.85 -9.78 1.59
CA GLU A 118 26.05 -9.65 2.42
C GLU A 118 26.67 -8.24 2.44
N LYS A 119 26.27 -7.38 1.51
CA LYS A 119 26.68 -5.96 1.45
C LYS A 119 25.65 -5.00 2.04
N ILE A 120 24.53 -5.51 2.57
CA ILE A 120 23.50 -4.69 3.19
C ILE A 120 23.97 -4.24 4.58
N PRO A 121 24.09 -2.92 4.84
CA PRO A 121 24.67 -2.39 6.08
C PRO A 121 23.93 -2.82 7.36
N PHE A 122 22.64 -3.05 7.27
CA PHE A 122 21.74 -3.39 8.38
C PHE A 122 21.36 -4.88 8.41
N ALA A 123 22.04 -5.75 7.69
CA ALA A 123 21.75 -7.19 7.65
C ALA A 123 21.77 -7.84 9.04
N ASN A 124 22.59 -7.35 9.95
CA ASN A 124 22.70 -7.84 11.34
C ASN A 124 21.47 -7.49 12.20
N ASP A 125 20.63 -6.56 11.79
CA ASP A 125 19.39 -6.19 12.48
C ASP A 125 18.21 -7.11 12.11
N ALA A 126 18.40 -7.91 11.06
CA ALA A 126 17.39 -8.86 10.59
C ALA A 126 17.14 -10.01 11.59
N PRO A 127 15.97 -10.66 11.57
CA PRO A 127 14.85 -10.29 10.71
C PRO A 127 14.03 -9.13 11.26
N PHE A 128 13.54 -8.28 10.36
CA PHE A 128 12.47 -7.33 10.66
C PHE A 128 11.11 -8.04 10.67
N ASP A 129 10.17 -7.57 11.50
CA ASP A 129 8.82 -8.14 11.50
C ASP A 129 8.11 -7.87 10.18
N PHE A 130 8.30 -6.65 9.66
CA PHE A 130 7.73 -6.22 8.40
C PHE A 130 8.74 -5.49 7.52
N ALA A 131 8.67 -5.76 6.20
CA ALA A 131 9.12 -4.82 5.19
C ALA A 131 7.90 -4.04 4.67
N ILE A 132 8.05 -2.74 4.41
CA ILE A 132 6.98 -1.88 3.86
C ILE A 132 7.45 -1.33 2.51
N MET A 133 6.61 -1.46 1.48
CA MET A 133 6.74 -0.83 0.17
C MET A 133 5.49 0.02 -0.06
N GLY A 134 5.59 1.31 0.26
CA GLY A 134 4.47 2.24 0.16
C GLY A 134 4.47 3.01 -1.15
N GLU A 135 3.55 2.70 -2.09
CA GLU A 135 3.43 3.40 -3.38
C GLU A 135 4.73 3.29 -4.20
N ILE A 136 5.27 2.07 -4.32
CA ILE A 136 6.50 1.76 -5.06
C ILE A 136 6.22 0.87 -6.27
N VAL A 137 5.34 -0.12 -6.10
CA VAL A 137 5.17 -1.22 -7.07
C VAL A 137 4.65 -0.72 -8.42
N GLU A 138 3.85 0.33 -8.42
CA GLU A 138 3.32 0.99 -9.62
C GLU A 138 4.38 1.73 -10.45
N HIS A 139 5.53 2.05 -9.85
CA HIS A 139 6.67 2.70 -10.53
C HIS A 139 7.68 1.72 -11.14
N LEU A 140 7.57 0.43 -10.81
CA LEU A 140 8.54 -0.58 -11.26
C LEU A 140 8.30 -0.96 -12.72
N ASP A 141 9.38 -1.14 -13.49
CA ASP A 141 9.28 -1.64 -14.88
C ASP A 141 8.80 -3.09 -14.94
N ASN A 142 9.21 -3.92 -13.98
CA ASN A 142 8.78 -5.31 -13.86
C ASN A 142 8.52 -5.66 -12.39
N PRO A 143 7.31 -5.40 -11.88
CA PRO A 143 6.98 -5.61 -10.48
C PRO A 143 7.10 -7.07 -10.03
N VAL A 144 6.76 -8.05 -10.87
CA VAL A 144 6.89 -9.48 -10.53
C VAL A 144 8.35 -9.85 -10.34
N GLN A 145 9.23 -9.43 -11.24
CA GLN A 145 10.66 -9.73 -11.15
C GLN A 145 11.29 -9.08 -9.93
N PHE A 146 10.97 -7.82 -9.66
CA PHE A 146 11.47 -7.11 -8.49
C PHE A 146 11.07 -7.82 -7.19
N LEU A 147 9.78 -8.10 -7.02
CA LEU A 147 9.24 -8.75 -5.83
C LEU A 147 9.76 -10.18 -5.66
N SER A 148 9.92 -10.93 -6.76
CA SER A 148 10.52 -12.26 -6.72
C SER A 148 11.98 -12.21 -6.27
N LYS A 149 12.78 -11.27 -6.78
CA LYS A 149 14.14 -11.02 -6.33
C LYS A 149 14.20 -10.63 -4.85
N LEU A 150 13.37 -9.68 -4.44
CA LEU A 150 13.28 -9.28 -3.03
C LEU A 150 12.99 -10.47 -2.12
N ARG A 151 12.11 -11.37 -2.54
CA ARG A 151 11.78 -12.59 -1.81
C ARG A 151 12.94 -13.59 -1.77
N THR A 152 13.60 -13.86 -2.89
CA THR A 152 14.60 -14.92 -3.01
C THR A 152 15.96 -14.49 -2.50
N GLU A 153 16.38 -13.26 -2.76
CA GLU A 153 17.72 -12.76 -2.41
C GLU A 153 17.74 -12.06 -1.05
N HIS A 154 16.63 -11.43 -0.64
CA HIS A 154 16.54 -10.64 0.60
C HIS A 154 15.44 -11.11 1.56
N GLY A 155 14.80 -12.24 1.27
CA GLY A 155 13.74 -12.76 2.12
C GLY A 155 14.19 -13.06 3.57
N GLY A 156 15.48 -13.24 3.82
CA GLY A 156 16.03 -13.36 5.18
C GLY A 156 15.93 -12.08 6.01
N LEU A 157 15.75 -10.92 5.38
CA LEU A 157 15.70 -9.64 6.07
C LEU A 157 14.37 -9.38 6.80
N PHE A 158 13.26 -9.96 6.37
CA PHE A 158 11.94 -9.68 6.96
C PHE A 158 11.01 -10.89 6.97
N ASN A 159 10.01 -10.86 7.84
CA ASN A 159 9.02 -11.94 7.98
C ASN A 159 7.80 -11.74 7.08
N LYS A 160 7.27 -10.51 7.01
CA LYS A 160 6.09 -10.16 6.21
C LYS A 160 6.38 -8.92 5.37
N LEU A 161 5.67 -8.80 4.25
CA LEU A 161 5.71 -7.66 3.35
C LEU A 161 4.37 -6.93 3.40
N ILE A 162 4.40 -5.61 3.58
CA ILE A 162 3.26 -4.73 3.37
C ILE A 162 3.50 -3.97 2.07
N VAL A 163 2.57 -4.09 1.15
CA VAL A 163 2.58 -3.33 -0.12
C VAL A 163 1.37 -2.42 -0.16
N THR A 164 1.57 -1.16 -0.52
CA THR A 164 0.45 -0.28 -0.87
C THR A 164 0.58 0.20 -2.30
N VAL A 165 -0.56 0.31 -2.98
CA VAL A 165 -0.66 0.80 -4.36
C VAL A 165 -1.92 1.64 -4.54
N PRO A 166 -1.93 2.62 -5.45
CA PRO A 166 -3.14 3.35 -5.81
C PRO A 166 -4.21 2.41 -6.39
N ASN A 167 -5.44 2.60 -5.96
CA ASN A 167 -6.58 1.83 -6.42
C ASN A 167 -7.12 2.35 -7.76
N ALA A 168 -7.05 1.55 -8.81
CA ALA A 168 -7.63 1.86 -10.13
C ALA A 168 -9.14 2.17 -10.07
N PHE A 169 -9.84 1.61 -9.08
CA PHE A 169 -11.28 1.81 -8.87
C PHE A 169 -11.60 2.90 -7.84
N ASN A 170 -10.63 3.76 -7.52
CA ASN A 170 -10.88 4.91 -6.66
C ASN A 170 -12.02 5.79 -7.21
N TYR A 171 -12.87 6.27 -6.32
CA TYR A 171 -14.03 7.09 -6.70
C TYR A 171 -13.66 8.30 -7.57
N ASN A 172 -12.58 9.00 -7.24
CA ASN A 172 -12.14 10.18 -8.00
C ASN A 172 -11.59 9.77 -9.38
N VAL A 173 -10.80 8.69 -9.47
CA VAL A 173 -10.30 8.13 -10.73
C VAL A 173 -11.47 7.77 -11.64
N LEU A 174 -12.45 7.00 -11.14
CA LEU A 174 -13.64 6.63 -11.90
C LEU A 174 -14.48 7.85 -12.33
N LYS A 175 -14.55 8.89 -11.50
CA LYS A 175 -15.26 10.14 -11.83
C LYS A 175 -14.59 10.89 -12.98
N HIS A 176 -13.26 10.96 -12.99
CA HIS A 176 -12.49 11.56 -14.10
C HIS A 176 -12.62 10.71 -15.37
N TRP A 177 -12.48 9.39 -15.25
CA TRP A 177 -12.65 8.46 -16.35
C TRP A 177 -14.02 8.59 -17.06
N LYS A 178 -15.11 8.68 -16.28
CA LYS A 178 -16.47 8.92 -16.82
C LYS A 178 -16.60 10.24 -17.58
N ARG A 179 -15.70 11.18 -17.41
CA ARG A 179 -15.64 12.47 -18.11
C ARG A 179 -14.69 12.45 -19.31
N GLY A 180 -14.12 11.29 -19.63
CA GLY A 180 -13.14 11.13 -20.70
C GLY A 180 -11.73 11.59 -20.34
N ASN A 181 -11.40 11.73 -19.06
CA ASN A 181 -10.07 12.14 -18.59
C ASN A 181 -9.42 11.02 -17.77
N GLU A 182 -8.16 10.74 -18.03
CA GLU A 182 -7.32 9.96 -17.13
C GLU A 182 -6.48 10.92 -16.27
N THR A 183 -6.50 10.70 -14.96
CA THR A 183 -5.66 11.45 -14.01
C THR A 183 -4.76 10.46 -13.30
N ILE A 184 -3.47 10.53 -13.57
CA ILE A 184 -2.45 9.61 -13.07
C ILE A 184 -1.18 10.39 -12.69
N ASN A 185 -0.41 9.91 -11.74
CA ASN A 185 0.95 10.38 -11.54
C ASN A 185 1.80 9.96 -12.76
N SER A 186 2.54 10.91 -13.35
CA SER A 186 3.30 10.67 -14.59
C SER A 186 4.34 9.56 -14.48
N ASP A 187 4.78 9.22 -13.28
CA ASP A 187 5.79 8.21 -13.02
C ASP A 187 5.20 6.82 -12.81
N HIS A 188 3.87 6.69 -12.72
CA HIS A 188 3.20 5.39 -12.61
C HIS A 188 3.20 4.68 -13.96
N ARG A 189 3.59 3.43 -13.96
CA ARG A 189 3.55 2.52 -15.11
C ARG A 189 2.33 1.62 -15.09
N PHE A 190 1.73 1.44 -13.90
CA PHE A 190 0.62 0.50 -13.70
C PHE A 190 -0.49 1.11 -12.86
N TRP A 191 -1.73 0.71 -13.20
CA TRP A 191 -2.89 0.81 -12.34
C TRP A 191 -3.20 -0.55 -11.72
N PHE A 192 -3.37 -0.58 -10.40
CA PHE A 192 -3.70 -1.80 -9.68
C PHE A 192 -5.14 -1.80 -9.16
N SER A 193 -5.76 -2.98 -9.19
CA SER A 193 -6.94 -3.32 -8.42
C SER A 193 -6.56 -4.27 -7.28
N PRO A 194 -7.45 -4.55 -6.31
CA PRO A 194 -7.19 -5.60 -5.31
C PRO A 194 -6.81 -6.95 -5.94
N TYR A 195 -7.43 -7.33 -7.05
CA TYR A 195 -7.11 -8.58 -7.75
C TYR A 195 -5.75 -8.51 -8.46
N THR A 196 -5.46 -7.45 -9.21
CA THR A 196 -4.23 -7.42 -10.00
C THR A 196 -2.96 -7.32 -9.14
N ILE A 197 -3.00 -6.61 -8.01
CA ILE A 197 -1.85 -6.61 -7.08
C ILE A 197 -1.67 -7.97 -6.40
N THR A 198 -2.75 -8.69 -6.09
CA THR A 198 -2.67 -10.08 -5.58
C THR A 198 -2.00 -11.01 -6.58
N ARG A 199 -2.38 -10.90 -7.87
CA ARG A 199 -1.76 -11.68 -8.95
C ARG A 199 -0.27 -11.42 -9.08
N VAL A 200 0.16 -10.17 -8.97
CA VAL A 200 1.57 -9.79 -9.03
C VAL A 200 2.34 -10.38 -7.85
N LEU A 201 1.80 -10.26 -6.63
CA LEU A 201 2.43 -10.81 -5.43
C LEU A 201 2.48 -12.35 -5.46
N SER A 202 1.39 -13.01 -5.85
CA SER A 202 1.35 -14.47 -6.00
C SER A 202 2.34 -14.96 -7.05
N ALA A 203 2.40 -14.30 -8.22
CA ALA A 203 3.37 -14.64 -9.27
C ALA A 203 4.83 -14.44 -8.83
N ALA A 204 5.07 -13.55 -7.86
CA ALA A 204 6.37 -13.36 -7.22
C ALA A 204 6.65 -14.34 -6.07
N GLY A 205 5.70 -15.24 -5.77
CA GLY A 205 5.82 -16.31 -4.77
C GLY A 205 5.39 -15.91 -3.35
N TYR A 206 4.65 -14.80 -3.18
CA TYR A 206 4.10 -14.40 -1.88
C TYR A 206 2.70 -14.96 -1.64
N ASN A 207 2.43 -15.33 -0.38
CA ASN A 207 1.11 -15.71 0.11
C ASN A 207 0.38 -14.49 0.68
N ILE A 208 -0.85 -14.23 0.24
CA ILE A 208 -1.63 -13.09 0.68
C ILE A 208 -2.28 -13.37 2.03
N ASN A 209 -1.98 -12.56 3.04
CA ASN A 209 -2.55 -12.69 4.38
C ASN A 209 -3.80 -11.81 4.55
N SER A 210 -3.76 -10.57 4.09
CA SER A 210 -4.91 -9.66 4.14
C SER A 210 -4.86 -8.59 3.06
N ILE A 211 -6.03 -8.08 2.71
CA ILE A 211 -6.20 -6.91 1.85
C ILE A 211 -7.13 -5.92 2.55
N GLN A 212 -6.74 -4.66 2.57
CA GLN A 212 -7.52 -3.57 3.14
C GLN A 212 -7.54 -2.40 2.17
N MET A 213 -8.59 -1.57 2.29
CA MET A 213 -8.68 -0.32 1.54
C MET A 213 -8.52 0.84 2.50
N ALA A 214 -7.75 1.83 2.11
CA ALA A 214 -7.54 3.05 2.89
C ALA A 214 -7.89 4.31 2.08
N ASP A 215 -7.85 5.47 2.74
CA ASP A 215 -8.12 6.77 2.14
C ASP A 215 -9.49 6.84 1.47
N VAL A 216 -10.51 6.29 2.12
CA VAL A 216 -11.89 6.37 1.63
C VAL A 216 -12.37 7.82 1.71
N SER A 217 -12.42 8.50 0.57
CA SER A 217 -12.87 9.89 0.51
C SER A 217 -14.31 10.05 0.97
N GLN A 218 -14.50 10.78 2.07
CA GLN A 218 -15.83 11.17 2.57
C GLN A 218 -16.41 12.40 1.86
N LYS A 219 -15.78 12.91 0.83
CA LYS A 219 -16.35 14.02 0.07
C LYS A 219 -17.58 13.53 -0.68
N MET A 220 -18.65 13.39 0.09
CA MET A 220 -19.99 13.25 -0.46
C MET A 220 -20.27 14.50 -1.30
N ASP A 221 -20.73 14.29 -2.53
CA ASP A 221 -21.21 15.40 -3.33
C ASP A 221 -22.42 16.07 -2.64
N ILE A 222 -22.76 17.27 -3.07
CA ILE A 222 -23.83 18.08 -2.49
C ILE A 222 -25.16 17.30 -2.43
N PHE A 223 -25.40 16.41 -3.40
CA PHE A 223 -26.61 15.60 -3.50
C PHE A 223 -26.71 14.56 -2.38
N SER A 224 -25.62 13.88 -2.07
CA SER A 224 -25.54 12.92 -0.97
C SER A 224 -25.64 13.60 0.41
N ARG A 225 -25.15 14.84 0.53
CA ARG A 225 -25.32 15.66 1.76
C ARG A 225 -26.77 16.09 1.95
N LEU A 226 -27.45 16.54 0.88
CA LEU A 226 -28.87 16.87 0.92
C LEU A 226 -29.73 15.64 1.22
N PHE A 227 -29.44 14.52 0.59
CA PHE A 227 -30.14 13.26 0.82
C PHE A 227 -30.00 12.79 2.27
N ASN A 228 -28.80 12.79 2.83
CA ASN A 228 -28.58 12.44 4.23
C ASN A 228 -29.26 13.42 5.20
N ARG A 229 -29.37 14.71 4.85
CA ARG A 229 -30.05 15.71 5.66
C ARG A 229 -31.59 15.52 5.64
N LEU A 230 -32.14 15.17 4.49
CA LEU A 230 -33.57 14.85 4.34
C LEU A 230 -33.98 13.55 5.05
N PHE A 231 -33.14 12.52 5.00
CA PHE A 231 -33.43 11.21 5.60
C PHE A 231 -32.98 11.09 7.07
N SER A 232 -32.14 11.98 7.58
CA SER A 232 -31.86 12.04 9.03
C SER A 232 -33.06 12.47 9.87
N THR A 233 -34.03 13.14 9.26
CA THR A 233 -35.32 13.54 9.89
C THR A 233 -36.33 12.41 9.94
N ILE A 234 -36.12 11.30 9.22
CA ILE A 234 -37.10 10.19 9.10
C ILE A 234 -36.66 8.93 9.87
N GLY A 235 -35.66 9.07 10.77
CA GLY A 235 -35.31 7.97 11.70
C GLY A 235 -34.59 6.77 11.05
N SER A 236 -34.07 6.89 9.83
CA SER A 236 -33.29 5.81 9.19
C SER A 236 -31.79 5.92 9.46
N PRO A 237 -31.15 4.90 10.09
CA PRO A 237 -29.74 4.96 10.49
C PRO A 237 -28.75 4.73 9.34
N LYS A 238 -29.17 4.53 8.11
CA LYS A 238 -28.27 4.25 6.98
C LYS A 238 -27.81 5.54 6.31
N ARG A 239 -26.72 6.12 6.82
CA ARG A 239 -25.97 7.15 6.07
C ARG A 239 -25.45 6.52 4.78
N LEU A 240 -25.64 7.21 3.63
CA LEU A 240 -24.95 6.86 2.38
C LEU A 240 -23.45 7.05 2.60
N ARG A 241 -22.74 5.95 2.82
CA ARG A 241 -21.27 5.92 2.91
C ARG A 241 -20.73 5.51 1.55
N VAL A 242 -19.63 6.10 1.13
CA VAL A 242 -18.88 5.59 -0.01
C VAL A 242 -18.38 4.20 0.39
N PRO A 243 -18.71 3.14 -0.37
CA PRO A 243 -18.20 1.81 -0.05
C PRO A 243 -16.67 1.80 0.00
N GLN A 244 -16.08 1.07 0.94
CA GLN A 244 -14.62 1.00 1.11
C GLN A 244 -13.88 0.55 -0.14
N LYS A 245 -14.49 -0.30 -0.97
CA LYS A 245 -13.94 -0.70 -2.26
C LYS A 245 -13.54 0.47 -3.19
N TYR A 246 -14.00 1.69 -2.92
CA TYR A 246 -13.62 2.92 -3.62
C TYR A 246 -12.54 3.73 -2.88
N GLY A 247 -11.90 3.18 -1.86
CA GLY A 247 -10.75 3.80 -1.19
C GLY A 247 -9.63 4.11 -2.18
N ALA A 248 -8.82 5.13 -1.89
CA ALA A 248 -7.78 5.55 -2.81
C ALA A 248 -6.60 4.57 -2.88
N THR A 249 -6.35 3.85 -1.80
CA THR A 249 -5.20 2.95 -1.67
C THR A 249 -5.62 1.53 -1.35
N VAL A 250 -5.00 0.56 -2.00
CA VAL A 250 -5.04 -0.86 -1.64
C VAL A 250 -3.83 -1.16 -0.77
N ILE A 251 -4.05 -1.77 0.39
CA ILE A 251 -3.00 -2.23 1.31
C ILE A 251 -3.05 -3.76 1.35
N VAL A 252 -1.92 -4.40 1.05
CA VAL A 252 -1.79 -5.86 1.08
C VAL A 252 -0.73 -6.25 2.09
N VAL A 253 -1.05 -7.18 2.97
CA VAL A 253 -0.07 -7.87 3.83
C VAL A 253 0.15 -9.26 3.26
N ALA A 254 1.41 -9.60 3.03
CA ALA A 254 1.79 -10.88 2.44
C ALA A 254 2.94 -11.54 3.23
N SER A 255 3.05 -12.86 3.14
CA SER A 255 4.17 -13.65 3.68
C SER A 255 4.89 -14.40 2.56
N LYS A 256 6.09 -14.85 2.87
CA LYS A 256 6.94 -15.62 1.94
C LYS A 256 6.40 -17.02 1.71
#